data_e2df4e9fddb6f4cce855c2247025654f
#
_entry.id   e2df4e9fddb6f4cce855c2247025654f
#
_cell.length_a   1.000
_cell.length_b   1.000
_cell.length_c   1.000
_cell.angle_alpha   90.00
_cell.angle_beta   90.00
_cell.angle_gamma   90.00
#
_symmetry.space_group_name_H-M   'P 1'
#
loop_
_entity.id
_entity.type
_entity.pdbx_description
1 polymer ?
#
loop_
_entity_poly.entity_id
_entity_poly.type
_entity_poly.pdbx_seq_one_letter_code
_entity_poly.pdbx_strand_id
1 'polypeptide(L)'
;LSLDGRIRPVNGILPMLISAKQKGYKEVIVPSENAKEAAYLDGITIKTAGTLKDVLDYLCGIGELQTVETISYDNISDKDDYKNDLKYVKGQYLARRALEIAVSGNHNIIMVGPPGAGKTMLAKCIPSVMPSMSFEEALETTKIHSVAGKLSREEGIVSRRPFVTPHHTASSVSLIGGGSNAK
;
A
#
# COMPACT_ATOMS: atom_id res chain seq x y z
N LEU A 1 -19.63 12.46 -4.61
CA LEU A 1 -20.51 13.46 -4.04
C LEU A 1 -21.74 12.78 -3.47
N SER A 2 -22.16 13.13 -2.25
CA SER A 2 -23.40 12.66 -1.65
C SER A 2 -24.52 13.71 -1.79
N LEU A 3 -25.78 13.28 -1.56
CA LEU A 3 -26.94 14.17 -1.73
C LEU A 3 -26.96 15.35 -0.73
N ASP A 4 -26.25 15.22 0.39
CA ASP A 4 -26.05 16.28 1.39
C ASP A 4 -24.91 17.26 1.05
N GLY A 5 -24.32 17.14 -0.15
CA GLY A 5 -23.23 18.01 -0.62
C GLY A 5 -21.85 17.63 -0.10
N ARG A 6 -21.69 16.53 0.64
CA ARG A 6 -20.37 16.06 1.09
C ARG A 6 -19.62 15.35 -0.02
N ILE A 7 -18.30 15.58 -0.07
CA ILE A 7 -17.39 14.89 -0.96
C ILE A 7 -16.92 13.62 -0.23
N ARG A 8 -17.23 12.46 -0.83
CA ARG A 8 -16.87 11.16 -0.26
C ARG A 8 -15.51 10.69 -0.75
N PRO A 9 -14.76 9.96 0.07
CA PRO A 9 -13.50 9.35 -0.34
C PRO A 9 -13.73 8.36 -1.50
N VAL A 10 -12.72 8.25 -2.33
CA VAL A 10 -12.72 7.34 -3.49
C VAL A 10 -11.55 6.37 -3.38
N ASN A 11 -11.73 5.18 -3.93
CA ASN A 11 -10.66 4.22 -4.10
C ASN A 11 -9.88 4.54 -5.38
N GLY A 12 -8.57 4.31 -5.38
CA GLY A 12 -7.74 4.53 -6.56
C GLY A 12 -7.41 6.01 -6.81
N ILE A 13 -7.36 6.84 -5.76
CA ILE A 13 -7.01 8.27 -5.94
C ILE A 13 -5.58 8.42 -6.46
N LEU A 14 -4.63 7.63 -5.97
CA LEU A 14 -3.22 7.73 -6.34
C LEU A 14 -2.97 7.51 -7.85
N PRO A 15 -3.48 6.43 -8.49
CA PRO A 15 -3.37 6.29 -9.94
C PRO A 15 -4.07 7.41 -10.72
N MET A 16 -5.18 7.96 -10.21
CA MET A 16 -5.85 9.13 -10.82
C MET A 16 -4.95 10.38 -10.78
N LEU A 17 -4.31 10.64 -9.64
CA LEU A 17 -3.39 11.77 -9.48
C LEU A 17 -2.15 11.64 -10.36
N ILE A 18 -1.58 10.44 -10.46
CA ILE A 18 -0.45 10.16 -11.35
C ILE A 18 -0.85 10.43 -12.81
N SER A 19 -2.02 9.99 -13.22
CA SER A 19 -2.54 10.25 -14.56
C SER A 19 -2.78 11.75 -14.80
N ALA A 20 -3.30 12.47 -13.81
CA ALA A 20 -3.48 13.91 -13.88
C ALA A 20 -2.14 14.66 -14.06
N LYS A 21 -1.12 14.28 -13.27
CA LYS A 21 0.24 14.82 -13.41
C LYS A 21 0.80 14.57 -14.80
N GLN A 22 0.68 13.32 -15.32
CA GLN A 22 1.15 12.97 -16.66
C GLN A 22 0.45 13.77 -17.78
N LYS A 23 -0.82 14.13 -17.59
CA LYS A 23 -1.59 14.97 -18.52
C LYS A 23 -1.29 16.47 -18.38
N GLY A 24 -0.41 16.86 -17.46
CA GLY A 24 0.03 18.24 -17.29
C GLY A 24 -0.92 19.12 -16.45
N TYR A 25 -1.85 18.54 -15.70
CA TYR A 25 -2.65 19.31 -14.75
C TYR A 25 -1.73 19.86 -13.65
N LYS A 26 -1.89 21.14 -13.33
CA LYS A 26 -1.09 21.84 -12.32
C LYS A 26 -1.67 21.71 -10.93
N GLU A 27 -2.98 21.58 -10.83
CA GLU A 27 -3.74 21.51 -9.59
C GLU A 27 -4.86 20.47 -9.69
N VAL A 28 -5.10 19.77 -8.58
CA VAL A 28 -6.19 18.80 -8.43
C VAL A 28 -6.85 18.97 -7.06
N ILE A 29 -8.17 18.89 -7.01
CA ILE A 29 -8.93 18.89 -5.76
C ILE A 29 -9.35 17.44 -5.46
N VAL A 30 -9.04 16.98 -4.25
CA VAL A 30 -9.34 15.62 -3.79
C VAL A 30 -10.21 15.63 -2.54
N PRO A 31 -10.93 14.53 -2.23
CA PRO A 31 -11.63 14.42 -0.96
C PRO A 31 -10.66 14.52 0.22
N SER A 32 -11.03 15.22 1.28
CA SER A 32 -10.17 15.42 2.47
C SER A 32 -9.71 14.10 3.09
N GLU A 33 -10.53 13.05 3.04
CA GLU A 33 -10.18 11.73 3.55
C GLU A 33 -9.09 11.01 2.72
N ASN A 34 -8.83 11.44 1.48
CA ASN A 34 -7.77 10.91 0.62
C ASN A 34 -6.45 11.70 0.73
N ALA A 35 -6.38 12.73 1.59
CA ALA A 35 -5.19 13.60 1.70
C ALA A 35 -3.90 12.81 1.99
N LYS A 36 -3.95 11.82 2.88
CA LYS A 36 -2.76 11.01 3.25
C LYS A 36 -2.22 10.19 2.09
N GLU A 37 -3.11 9.60 1.27
CA GLU A 37 -2.72 8.88 0.06
C GLU A 37 -2.11 9.82 -0.98
N ALA A 38 -2.69 11.03 -1.10
CA ALA A 38 -2.25 12.04 -2.05
C ALA A 38 -0.90 12.69 -1.68
N ALA A 39 -0.53 12.70 -0.40
CA ALA A 39 0.65 13.36 0.13
C ALA A 39 1.99 12.81 -0.40
N TYR A 40 2.00 11.61 -0.97
CA TYR A 40 3.22 10.99 -1.52
C TYR A 40 3.49 11.33 -2.99
N LEU A 41 2.65 12.14 -3.61
CA LEU A 41 2.85 12.56 -5.00
C LEU A 41 3.37 14.00 -5.04
N ASP A 42 4.55 14.18 -5.60
CA ASP A 42 5.16 15.48 -5.86
C ASP A 42 4.80 16.05 -7.25
N GLY A 43 5.17 17.30 -7.50
CA GLY A 43 5.10 17.94 -8.81
C GLY A 43 3.69 18.26 -9.33
N ILE A 44 2.68 18.20 -8.48
CA ILE A 44 1.32 18.69 -8.72
C ILE A 44 0.77 19.28 -7.43
N THR A 45 0.07 20.40 -7.52
CA THR A 45 -0.59 20.98 -6.34
C THR A 45 -1.86 20.22 -6.03
N ILE A 46 -1.95 19.66 -4.82
CA ILE A 46 -3.11 18.89 -4.39
C ILE A 46 -3.82 19.66 -3.29
N LYS A 47 -5.09 19.93 -3.50
CA LYS A 47 -5.96 20.60 -2.53
C LYS A 47 -7.05 19.66 -2.05
N THR A 48 -7.52 19.85 -0.83
CA THR A 48 -8.55 19.01 -0.23
C THR A 48 -9.85 19.78 -0.01
N ALA A 49 -10.97 19.10 -0.24
CA ALA A 49 -12.28 19.61 0.05
C ALA A 49 -13.16 18.56 0.74
N GLY A 50 -13.95 19.00 1.72
CA GLY A 50 -14.92 18.16 2.42
C GLY A 50 -16.32 18.25 1.82
N THR A 51 -16.67 19.40 1.25
CA THR A 51 -18.00 19.69 0.69
C THR A 51 -17.92 20.32 -0.71
N LEU A 52 -19.00 20.18 -1.47
CA LEU A 52 -19.13 20.87 -2.75
C LEU A 52 -19.10 22.39 -2.57
N LYS A 53 -19.61 22.90 -1.45
CA LYS A 53 -19.58 24.32 -1.16
C LYS A 53 -18.15 24.84 -1.06
N ASP A 54 -17.25 24.11 -0.36
CA ASP A 54 -15.83 24.48 -0.25
C ASP A 54 -15.19 24.62 -1.64
N VAL A 55 -15.50 23.68 -2.55
CA VAL A 55 -14.98 23.71 -3.93
C VAL A 55 -15.52 24.92 -4.69
N LEU A 56 -16.83 25.21 -4.57
CA LEU A 56 -17.44 26.35 -5.26
C LEU A 56 -16.90 27.68 -4.72
N ASP A 57 -16.78 27.82 -3.41
CA ASP A 57 -16.24 29.02 -2.78
C ASP A 57 -14.79 29.27 -3.24
N TYR A 58 -13.99 28.20 -3.33
CA TYR A 58 -12.63 28.27 -3.86
C TYR A 58 -12.58 28.70 -5.34
N LEU A 59 -13.39 28.07 -6.19
CA LEU A 59 -13.45 28.40 -7.62
C LEU A 59 -13.97 29.82 -7.90
N CYS A 60 -14.82 30.35 -7.01
CA CYS A 60 -15.30 31.72 -7.07
C CYS A 60 -14.33 32.73 -6.45
N GLY A 61 -13.21 32.30 -5.87
CA GLY A 61 -12.25 33.18 -5.22
C GLY A 61 -12.70 33.75 -3.87
N ILE A 62 -13.71 33.13 -3.24
CA ILE A 62 -14.31 33.58 -1.95
C ILE A 62 -13.62 32.84 -0.79
N GLY A 63 -13.13 31.58 -1.01
CA GLY A 63 -12.54 30.75 0.02
C GLY A 63 -11.21 30.13 -0.42
N GLU A 64 -10.50 29.55 0.55
CA GLU A 64 -9.25 28.83 0.31
C GLU A 64 -9.43 27.35 0.66
N LEU A 65 -8.79 26.46 -0.11
CA LEU A 65 -8.69 25.03 0.19
C LEU A 65 -7.34 24.72 0.80
N GLN A 66 -7.33 23.79 1.73
CA GLN A 66 -6.11 23.30 2.34
C GLN A 66 -5.26 22.58 1.29
N THR A 67 -4.00 22.98 1.16
CA THR A 67 -3.02 22.30 0.30
C THR A 67 -2.42 21.12 1.06
N VAL A 68 -2.29 19.98 0.40
CA VAL A 68 -1.64 18.79 0.94
C VAL A 68 -0.12 19.01 0.88
N GLU A 69 0.54 18.91 2.03
CA GLU A 69 2.00 18.92 2.09
C GLU A 69 2.55 17.59 1.59
N THR A 70 3.56 17.65 0.73
CA THR A 70 4.22 16.44 0.24
C THR A 70 5.07 15.81 1.32
N ILE A 71 4.91 14.52 1.51
CA ILE A 71 5.68 13.71 2.47
C ILE A 71 6.73 12.91 1.70
N SER A 72 8.02 13.04 2.08
CA SER A 72 9.07 12.19 1.54
C SER A 72 8.91 10.76 2.05
N TYR A 73 9.02 9.80 1.15
CA TYR A 73 8.99 8.37 1.48
C TYR A 73 10.13 7.97 2.44
N ASP A 74 11.29 8.62 2.34
CA ASP A 74 12.46 8.37 3.20
C ASP A 74 12.18 8.65 4.68
N ASN A 75 11.17 9.47 4.98
CA ASN A 75 10.75 9.76 6.34
C ASN A 75 9.81 8.68 6.93
N ILE A 76 9.39 7.71 6.12
CA ILE A 76 8.68 6.55 6.64
C ILE A 76 9.73 5.63 7.24
N SER A 77 9.98 5.80 8.55
CA SER A 77 10.79 4.83 9.26
C SER A 77 10.13 3.47 9.10
N ASP A 78 10.85 2.51 8.51
CA ASP A 78 10.54 1.10 8.67
C ASP A 78 10.46 0.84 10.16
N LYS A 79 9.25 0.86 10.70
CA LYS A 79 9.05 0.34 12.04
C LYS A 79 9.27 -1.15 11.90
N ASP A 80 10.46 -1.58 12.29
CA ASP A 80 10.93 -2.98 12.35
C ASP A 80 10.10 -3.87 13.28
N ASP A 81 8.84 -3.52 13.47
CA ASP A 81 7.94 -4.24 14.36
C ASP A 81 7.11 -5.26 13.58
N TYR A 82 7.79 -6.31 13.13
CA TYR A 82 7.14 -7.48 12.58
C TYR A 82 6.66 -8.37 13.72
N LYS A 83 5.34 -8.62 13.77
CA LYS A 83 4.76 -9.58 14.73
C LYS A 83 5.42 -10.96 14.65
N ASN A 84 5.84 -11.37 13.45
CA ASN A 84 6.62 -12.59 13.21
C ASN A 84 7.98 -12.16 12.65
N ASP A 85 8.99 -12.09 13.49
CA ASP A 85 10.33 -11.70 13.10
C ASP A 85 11.28 -12.89 13.26
N LEU A 86 12.14 -13.10 12.29
CA LEU A 86 13.11 -14.19 12.29
C LEU A 86 14.08 -14.11 13.49
N LYS A 87 14.31 -12.91 14.05
CA LYS A 87 15.12 -12.73 15.27
C LYS A 87 14.58 -13.48 16.49
N TYR A 88 13.27 -13.71 16.57
CA TYR A 88 12.66 -14.42 17.69
C TYR A 88 12.63 -15.94 17.52
N VAL A 89 12.99 -16.46 16.33
CA VAL A 89 13.04 -17.89 16.07
C VAL A 89 14.28 -18.49 16.73
N LYS A 90 14.08 -19.36 17.69
CA LYS A 90 15.16 -20.07 18.38
C LYS A 90 15.47 -21.40 17.68
N GLY A 91 16.75 -21.72 17.55
CA GLY A 91 17.20 -22.92 16.85
C GLY A 91 16.96 -22.84 15.33
N GLN A 92 16.70 -23.99 14.69
CA GLN A 92 16.39 -24.10 13.27
C GLN A 92 17.46 -23.44 12.35
N TYR A 93 18.73 -23.51 12.73
CA TYR A 93 19.82 -22.76 12.07
C TYR A 93 19.89 -23.00 10.56
N LEU A 94 19.72 -24.26 10.12
CA LEU A 94 19.75 -24.60 8.70
C LEU A 94 18.56 -23.97 7.94
N ALA A 95 17.35 -24.07 8.51
CA ALA A 95 16.17 -23.52 7.88
C ALA A 95 16.20 -21.98 7.85
N ARG A 96 16.70 -21.33 8.92
CA ARG A 96 16.92 -19.88 8.95
C ARG A 96 17.91 -19.45 7.87
N ARG A 97 19.05 -20.14 7.77
CA ARG A 97 20.05 -19.83 6.73
C ARG A 97 19.52 -20.04 5.33
N ALA A 98 18.74 -21.09 5.11
CA ALA A 98 18.08 -21.33 3.82
C ALA A 98 17.08 -20.21 3.46
N LEU A 99 16.33 -19.69 4.45
CA LEU A 99 15.43 -18.55 4.24
C LEU A 99 16.20 -17.27 3.88
N GLU A 100 17.28 -16.96 4.59
CA GLU A 100 18.13 -15.80 4.29
C GLU A 100 18.65 -15.85 2.85
N ILE A 101 19.16 -17.02 2.41
CA ILE A 101 19.68 -17.21 1.05
C ILE A 101 18.54 -17.08 0.03
N ALA A 102 17.39 -17.72 0.29
CA ALA A 102 16.26 -17.68 -0.62
C ALA A 102 15.72 -16.25 -0.80
N VAL A 103 15.60 -15.50 0.29
CA VAL A 103 15.13 -14.11 0.25
C VAL A 103 16.13 -13.20 -0.45
N SER A 104 17.42 -13.32 -0.12
CA SER A 104 18.47 -12.48 -0.72
C SER A 104 18.65 -12.73 -2.21
N GLY A 105 18.44 -13.98 -2.65
CA GLY A 105 18.57 -14.37 -4.06
C GLY A 105 17.24 -14.36 -4.84
N ASN A 106 16.13 -13.93 -4.22
CA ASN A 106 14.78 -14.01 -4.81
C ASN A 106 14.44 -15.42 -5.31
N HIS A 107 14.81 -16.46 -4.53
CA HIS A 107 14.59 -17.86 -4.87
C HIS A 107 13.31 -18.40 -4.26
N ASN A 108 12.67 -19.30 -4.97
CA ASN A 108 11.60 -20.11 -4.41
C ASN A 108 12.17 -21.08 -3.35
N ILE A 109 11.39 -21.31 -2.29
CA ILE A 109 11.78 -22.24 -1.23
C ILE A 109 10.64 -23.21 -0.94
N ILE A 110 10.99 -24.47 -0.72
CA ILE A 110 10.08 -25.51 -0.24
C ILE A 110 10.56 -26.01 1.11
N MET A 111 9.64 -26.11 2.06
CA MET A 111 9.91 -26.63 3.40
C MET A 111 9.12 -27.91 3.63
N VAL A 112 9.83 -29.02 3.86
CA VAL A 112 9.26 -30.34 4.13
C VAL A 112 9.61 -30.77 5.56
N GLY A 113 8.67 -31.36 6.26
CA GLY A 113 8.87 -31.84 7.62
C GLY A 113 7.54 -32.18 8.33
N PRO A 114 7.60 -32.81 9.51
CA PRO A 114 6.41 -33.24 10.25
C PRO A 114 5.52 -32.07 10.70
N PRO A 115 4.26 -32.33 11.03
CA PRO A 115 3.40 -31.33 11.69
C PRO A 115 4.06 -30.78 12.95
N GLY A 116 3.87 -29.51 13.25
CA GLY A 116 4.47 -28.87 14.43
C GLY A 116 5.95 -28.45 14.28
N ALA A 117 6.65 -28.78 13.18
CA ALA A 117 8.05 -28.40 12.97
C ALA A 117 8.29 -26.89 12.74
N GLY A 118 7.31 -26.04 12.84
CA GLY A 118 7.44 -24.58 12.73
C GLY A 118 7.49 -24.03 11.29
N LYS A 119 7.23 -24.85 10.25
CA LYS A 119 7.28 -24.43 8.84
C LYS A 119 6.48 -23.15 8.55
N THR A 120 5.22 -23.13 8.97
CA THR A 120 4.33 -21.97 8.76
C THR A 120 4.80 -20.74 9.55
N MET A 121 5.37 -20.94 10.74
CA MET A 121 5.93 -19.84 11.52
C MET A 121 7.15 -19.23 10.80
N LEU A 122 8.07 -20.06 10.31
CA LEU A 122 9.22 -19.63 9.53
C LEU A 122 8.78 -18.88 8.26
N ALA A 123 7.79 -19.40 7.53
CA ALA A 123 7.27 -18.72 6.34
C ALA A 123 6.71 -17.33 6.68
N LYS A 124 6.01 -17.17 7.80
CA LYS A 124 5.49 -15.87 8.26
C LYS A 124 6.59 -14.88 8.70
N CYS A 125 7.80 -15.36 8.95
CA CYS A 125 8.94 -14.49 9.25
C CYS A 125 9.63 -13.94 7.98
N ILE A 126 9.31 -14.44 6.79
CA ILE A 126 9.95 -14.00 5.53
C ILE A 126 9.92 -12.47 5.37
N PRO A 127 8.79 -11.76 5.59
CA PRO A 127 8.77 -10.30 5.46
C PRO A 127 9.79 -9.56 6.34
N SER A 128 10.16 -10.10 7.48
CA SER A 128 11.13 -9.47 8.40
C SER A 128 12.59 -9.52 7.92
N VAL A 129 12.87 -10.34 6.92
CA VAL A 129 14.21 -10.49 6.33
C VAL A 129 14.27 -10.04 4.87
N MET A 130 13.15 -9.60 4.32
CA MET A 130 13.11 -9.00 2.98
C MET A 130 13.69 -7.57 3.04
N PRO A 131 14.38 -7.12 1.98
CA PRO A 131 14.79 -5.72 1.90
C PRO A 131 13.58 -4.79 1.88
N SER A 132 13.75 -3.59 2.42
CA SER A 132 12.75 -2.52 2.36
C SER A 132 12.32 -2.27 0.92
N MET A 133 11.08 -1.82 0.75
CA MET A 133 10.58 -1.45 -0.58
C MET A 133 11.19 -0.12 -1.01
N SER A 134 11.57 -0.01 -2.27
CA SER A 134 11.84 1.30 -2.86
C SER A 134 10.55 2.12 -2.95
N PHE A 135 10.67 3.44 -3.11
CA PHE A 135 9.49 4.29 -3.31
C PHE A 135 8.64 3.84 -4.51
N GLU A 136 9.28 3.44 -5.60
CA GLU A 136 8.61 2.97 -6.81
C GLU A 136 7.84 1.67 -6.55
N GLU A 137 8.45 0.70 -5.87
CA GLU A 137 7.78 -0.55 -5.46
C GLU A 137 6.60 -0.27 -4.51
N ALA A 138 6.78 0.63 -3.55
CA ALA A 138 5.73 1.05 -2.62
C ALA A 138 4.57 1.71 -3.35
N LEU A 139 4.89 2.59 -4.32
CA LEU A 139 3.91 3.29 -5.13
C LEU A 139 3.08 2.31 -6.00
N GLU A 140 3.74 1.36 -6.66
CA GLU A 140 3.05 0.33 -7.46
C GLU A 140 2.15 -0.56 -6.60
N THR A 141 2.65 -1.00 -5.47
CA THR A 141 1.85 -1.79 -4.52
C THR A 141 0.66 -1.00 -4.00
N THR A 142 0.87 0.27 -3.67
CA THR A 142 -0.19 1.17 -3.18
C THR A 142 -1.27 1.39 -4.23
N LYS A 143 -0.91 1.57 -5.50
CA LYS A 143 -1.89 1.69 -6.60
C LYS A 143 -2.84 0.49 -6.62
N ILE A 144 -2.31 -0.73 -6.52
CA ILE A 144 -3.10 -1.97 -6.53
C ILE A 144 -4.01 -2.03 -5.31
N HIS A 145 -3.49 -1.74 -4.12
CA HIS A 145 -4.25 -1.75 -2.87
C HIS A 145 -5.33 -0.66 -2.84
N SER A 146 -5.03 0.52 -3.37
CA SER A 146 -5.96 1.64 -3.45
C SER A 146 -7.16 1.30 -4.37
N VAL A 147 -6.90 0.80 -5.57
CA VAL A 147 -7.96 0.38 -6.50
C VAL A 147 -8.81 -0.75 -5.91
N ALA A 148 -8.18 -1.70 -5.21
CA ALA A 148 -8.86 -2.79 -4.53
C ALA A 148 -9.63 -2.37 -3.26
N GLY A 149 -9.50 -1.11 -2.82
CA GLY A 149 -10.11 -0.61 -1.58
C GLY A 149 -9.51 -1.23 -0.31
N LYS A 150 -8.27 -1.73 -0.38
CA LYS A 150 -7.57 -2.39 0.72
C LYS A 150 -6.52 -1.50 1.39
N LEU A 151 -6.30 -0.29 0.86
CA LEU A 151 -5.38 0.67 1.44
C LEU A 151 -5.95 1.20 2.76
N SER A 152 -5.14 1.17 3.82
CA SER A 152 -5.49 1.82 5.08
C SER A 152 -5.48 3.35 4.89
N ARG A 153 -6.59 4.00 5.27
CA ARG A 153 -6.68 5.46 5.23
C ARG A 153 -5.73 6.16 6.19
N GLU A 154 -5.22 5.45 7.17
CA GLU A 154 -4.28 5.99 8.16
C GLU A 154 -2.84 5.98 7.64
N GLU A 155 -2.48 4.98 6.84
CA GLU A 155 -1.12 4.81 6.35
C GLU A 155 -0.83 5.60 5.06
N GLY A 156 -1.82 5.72 4.16
CA GLY A 156 -1.72 6.46 2.91
C GLY A 156 -0.85 5.80 1.83
N ILE A 157 0.17 5.04 2.21
CA ILE A 157 1.05 4.28 1.33
C ILE A 157 1.39 2.92 1.95
N VAL A 158 1.54 1.89 1.11
CA VAL A 158 1.99 0.56 1.53
C VAL A 158 3.52 0.58 1.59
N SER A 159 4.07 0.71 2.79
CA SER A 159 5.52 0.74 3.02
C SER A 159 6.13 -0.64 3.27
N ARG A 160 5.30 -1.64 3.60
CA ARG A 160 5.76 -3.01 3.88
C ARG A 160 5.39 -3.95 2.75
N ARG A 161 6.29 -4.89 2.44
CA ARG A 161 6.01 -5.93 1.43
C ARG A 161 4.79 -6.77 1.82
N PRO A 162 3.75 -6.85 0.97
CA PRO A 162 2.57 -7.64 1.26
C PRO A 162 2.92 -9.13 1.38
N PHE A 163 2.41 -9.78 2.41
CA PHE A 163 2.57 -11.21 2.62
C PHE A 163 1.21 -11.88 2.71
N VAL A 164 0.96 -12.84 1.84
CA VAL A 164 -0.32 -13.55 1.77
C VAL A 164 -0.09 -15.03 2.08
N THR A 165 -0.97 -15.60 2.88
CA THR A 165 -1.00 -17.04 3.18
C THR A 165 -2.25 -17.65 2.56
N PRO A 166 -2.22 -18.05 1.28
CA PRO A 166 -3.38 -18.68 0.65
C PRO A 166 -3.76 -19.98 1.37
N HIS A 167 -5.06 -20.23 1.47
CA HIS A 167 -5.53 -21.51 1.98
C HIS A 167 -5.17 -22.63 1.00
N HIS A 168 -4.93 -23.84 1.49
CA HIS A 168 -4.56 -25.00 0.66
C HIS A 168 -5.63 -25.38 -0.39
N THR A 169 -6.89 -24.92 -0.20
CA THR A 169 -7.99 -25.08 -1.15
C THR A 169 -8.12 -23.91 -2.13
N ALA A 170 -7.20 -22.94 -2.08
CA ALA A 170 -7.25 -21.80 -3.00
C ALA A 170 -7.13 -22.29 -4.46
N SER A 171 -8.05 -21.84 -5.30
CA SER A 171 -8.02 -22.16 -6.73
C SER A 171 -6.89 -21.41 -7.45
N SER A 172 -6.43 -21.91 -8.58
CA SER A 172 -5.48 -21.21 -9.45
C SER A 172 -5.99 -19.81 -9.84
N VAL A 173 -7.28 -19.69 -10.08
CA VAL A 173 -7.94 -18.39 -10.40
C VAL A 173 -7.84 -17.40 -9.23
N SER A 174 -7.95 -17.87 -7.98
CA SER A 174 -7.81 -16.99 -6.81
C SER A 174 -6.37 -16.53 -6.56
N LEU A 175 -5.37 -17.24 -7.10
CA LEU A 175 -3.95 -16.90 -6.99
C LEU A 175 -3.49 -16.00 -8.15
N ILE A 176 -3.97 -16.27 -9.37
CA ILE A 176 -3.51 -15.59 -10.59
C ILE A 176 -4.44 -14.43 -10.94
N GLY A 177 -5.68 -14.44 -10.44
CA GLY A 177 -6.75 -13.52 -10.83
C GLY A 177 -7.55 -14.06 -12.03
N GLY A 178 -8.56 -13.32 -12.47
CA GLY A 178 -9.39 -13.69 -13.63
C GLY A 178 -10.74 -14.30 -13.30
N GLY A 179 -11.26 -14.11 -12.09
CA GLY A 179 -12.64 -14.50 -11.75
C GLY A 179 -13.68 -13.56 -12.36
N SER A 180 -14.96 -13.95 -12.29
CA SER A 180 -16.12 -13.20 -12.83
C SER A 180 -16.25 -11.75 -12.29
N ASN A 181 -15.53 -11.40 -11.23
CA ASN A 181 -15.45 -10.06 -10.62
C ASN A 181 -14.10 -9.37 -10.87
N ALA A 182 -13.29 -9.87 -11.80
CA ALA A 182 -12.08 -9.17 -12.21
C ALA A 182 -12.50 -7.85 -12.91
N LYS A 183 -12.34 -6.74 -12.18
CA LYS A 183 -12.51 -5.38 -12.71
C LYS A 183 -11.15 -4.85 -13.13
#